data_b2049a02824cf8566407c9f9f6b83aa8
#
_entry.id   b2049a02824cf8566407c9f9f6b83aa8
#
_cell.length_a   1.000
_cell.length_b   1.000
_cell.length_c   1.000
_cell.angle_alpha   90.00
_cell.angle_beta   90.00
_cell.angle_gamma   90.00
#
_symmetry.space_group_name_H-M   'P 1'
#
loop_
_entity.id
_entity.type
_entity.pdbx_description
1 polymer ?
#
loop_
_entity_poly.entity_id
_entity_poly.type
_entity_poly.pdbx_seq_one_letter_code
_entity_poly.pdbx_strand_id
1 'polypeptide(L)'
;MNLIQEINNVNDKFATQGSKLRIEKRGEKLNIRGSLPSKEDKNNFKIQRIALGIKADISGLEEAKKKLQLINLQLELNQFDWINWRSQTNKKGIKNYSEFPNKLNQFE
;
A
#
# COMPACT_ATOMS: atom_id res chain seq x y z
N MET A 1 24.67 2.83 -4.64
CA MET A 1 23.39 2.46 -5.24
C MET A 1 22.40 3.57 -5.08
N ASN A 2 21.71 3.88 -6.15
CA ASN A 2 20.79 5.02 -6.16
C ASN A 2 19.38 4.53 -5.90
N LEU A 3 18.75 5.04 -4.86
CA LEU A 3 17.40 4.61 -4.49
C LEU A 3 16.38 4.90 -5.59
N ILE A 4 16.46 6.07 -6.20
CA ILE A 4 15.51 6.43 -7.27
C ILE A 4 15.63 5.44 -8.41
N GLN A 5 16.83 5.07 -8.78
CA GLN A 5 17.01 4.11 -9.85
C GLN A 5 16.47 2.74 -9.47
N GLU A 6 16.66 2.34 -8.22
CA GLU A 6 16.11 1.07 -7.74
C GLU A 6 14.59 1.08 -7.77
N ILE A 7 13.97 2.20 -7.39
CA ILE A 7 12.54 2.33 -7.45
C ILE A 7 12.07 2.19 -8.91
N ASN A 8 12.76 2.85 -9.83
CA ASN A 8 12.40 2.76 -11.25
C ASN A 8 12.52 1.34 -11.76
N ASN A 9 13.57 0.63 -11.37
CA ASN A 9 13.76 -0.76 -11.78
C ASN A 9 12.63 -1.65 -11.27
N VAL A 10 12.23 -1.46 -10.02
CA VAL A 10 11.15 -2.22 -9.43
C VAL A 10 9.85 -1.92 -10.16
N ASN A 11 9.59 -0.64 -10.44
CA ASN A 11 8.36 -0.26 -11.12
C ASN A 11 8.30 -0.82 -12.53
N ASP A 12 9.43 -0.85 -13.23
CA ASP A 12 9.49 -1.42 -14.58
C ASP A 12 9.16 -2.91 -14.55
N LYS A 13 9.67 -3.61 -13.54
CA LYS A 13 9.39 -5.03 -13.39
C LYS A 13 7.91 -5.27 -13.16
N PHE A 14 7.30 -4.52 -12.26
CA PHE A 14 5.87 -4.67 -12.00
C PHE A 14 5.05 -4.32 -13.25
N ALA A 15 5.44 -3.29 -13.99
CA ALA A 15 4.74 -2.91 -15.20
C ALA A 15 4.75 -4.03 -16.24
N THR A 16 5.89 -4.72 -16.38
CA THR A 16 5.97 -5.83 -17.33
C THR A 16 5.10 -7.00 -16.90
N GLN A 17 4.76 -7.07 -15.62
CA GLN A 17 3.87 -8.11 -15.12
C GLN A 17 2.41 -7.69 -15.18
N GLY A 18 2.11 -6.53 -15.76
CA GLY A 18 0.74 -6.06 -15.89
C GLY A 18 0.22 -5.24 -14.73
N SER A 19 1.09 -4.90 -13.78
CA SER A 19 0.65 -4.10 -12.65
C SER A 19 0.29 -2.69 -13.08
N LYS A 20 -0.77 -2.15 -12.51
CA LYS A 20 -1.15 -0.75 -12.69
C LYS A 20 -0.75 0.08 -11.49
N LEU A 21 0.03 -0.48 -10.60
CA LEU A 21 0.50 0.19 -9.41
C LEU A 21 2.00 0.38 -9.48
N ARG A 22 2.48 1.40 -8.81
CA ARG A 22 3.90 1.69 -8.78
C ARG A 22 4.27 2.24 -7.40
N ILE A 23 5.55 2.12 -7.05
CA ILE A 23 6.08 2.68 -5.81
C ILE A 23 6.53 4.10 -6.10
N GLU A 24 6.19 5.02 -5.21
CA GLU A 24 6.49 6.42 -5.36
C GLU A 24 7.18 6.92 -4.10
N LYS A 25 8.24 7.70 -4.26
CA LYS A 25 8.90 8.35 -3.12
C LYS A 25 8.32 9.73 -2.95
N ARG A 26 7.83 10.01 -1.77
CA ARG A 26 7.35 11.35 -1.42
C ARG A 26 8.03 11.77 -0.13
N GLY A 27 8.89 12.78 -0.23
CA GLY A 27 9.71 13.18 0.90
C GLY A 27 10.58 12.00 1.30
N GLU A 28 10.50 11.61 2.54
CA GLU A 28 11.31 10.51 3.05
C GLU A 28 10.51 9.23 3.24
N LYS A 29 9.35 9.16 2.60
CA LYS A 29 8.49 7.98 2.72
C LYS A 29 8.17 7.41 1.36
N LEU A 30 7.78 6.14 1.36
CA LEU A 30 7.34 5.44 0.15
C LEU A 30 5.84 5.24 0.19
N ASN A 31 5.23 5.42 -0.96
CA ASN A 31 3.79 5.21 -1.14
C ASN A 31 3.58 4.28 -2.32
N ILE A 32 2.37 3.77 -2.46
CA ILE A 32 1.95 3.06 -3.67
C ILE A 32 0.93 3.94 -4.38
N ARG A 33 1.08 4.08 -5.68
CA ARG A 33 0.19 4.91 -6.49
C ARG A 33 -0.25 4.14 -7.72
N GLY A 34 -1.49 4.31 -8.09
CA GLY A 34 -1.97 3.69 -9.33
C GLY A 34 -3.48 3.57 -9.34
N SER A 35 -3.97 2.71 -10.22
CA SER A 35 -5.40 2.53 -10.41
C SER A 35 -5.96 1.65 -9.29
N LEU A 36 -6.82 2.23 -8.47
CA LEU A 36 -7.39 1.55 -7.30
C LEU A 36 -8.89 1.81 -7.25
N PRO A 37 -9.64 0.89 -6.64
CA PRO A 37 -11.09 1.09 -6.53
C PRO A 37 -11.42 2.37 -5.78
N SER A 38 -12.44 3.07 -6.22
CA SER A 38 -12.90 4.25 -5.50
C SER A 38 -13.40 3.85 -4.12
N LYS A 39 -13.19 4.71 -3.14
CA LYS A 39 -13.68 4.46 -1.78
C LYS A 39 -15.20 4.46 -1.74
N GLU A 40 -15.83 5.18 -2.66
CA GLU A 40 -17.29 5.25 -2.71
C GLU A 40 -17.89 4.14 -3.55
N ASP A 41 -17.19 3.67 -4.56
CA ASP A 41 -17.73 2.69 -5.50
C ASP A 41 -16.62 1.74 -5.94
N LYS A 42 -16.68 0.52 -5.47
CA LYS A 42 -15.64 -0.47 -5.74
C LYS A 42 -15.49 -0.82 -7.22
N ASN A 43 -16.52 -0.54 -8.00
CA ASN A 43 -16.47 -0.85 -9.44
C ASN A 43 -15.86 0.28 -10.24
N ASN A 44 -15.57 1.40 -9.61
CA ASN A 44 -15.02 2.56 -10.30
C ASN A 44 -13.57 2.76 -9.87
N PHE A 45 -12.63 2.52 -10.77
CA PHE A 45 -11.22 2.65 -10.49
C PHE A 45 -10.73 4.03 -10.88
N LYS A 46 -9.83 4.58 -10.09
CA LYS A 46 -9.20 5.85 -10.42
C LYS A 46 -7.81 5.90 -9.81
N ILE A 47 -6.99 6.81 -10.29
CA ILE A 47 -5.62 6.94 -9.80
C ILE A 47 -5.66 7.47 -8.38
N GLN A 48 -5.10 6.71 -7.47
CA GLN A 48 -5.07 7.06 -6.06
C GLN A 48 -3.75 6.64 -5.46
N ARG A 49 -3.54 7.03 -4.23
CA ARG A 49 -2.28 6.78 -3.53
C ARG A 49 -2.57 6.10 -2.20
N ILE A 50 -1.72 5.14 -1.85
CA ILE A 50 -1.76 4.51 -0.53
C ILE A 50 -0.49 4.92 0.19
N ALA A 51 -0.63 5.60 1.31
CA ALA A 51 0.51 5.99 2.13
C ALA A 51 0.94 4.80 2.96
N LEU A 52 2.14 4.31 2.73
CA LEU A 52 2.63 3.13 3.45
C LEU A 52 3.31 3.48 4.77
N GLY A 53 3.79 4.70 4.90
CA GLY A 53 4.53 5.09 6.09
C GLY A 53 5.90 4.44 6.18
N ILE A 54 6.40 3.87 5.11
CA ILE A 54 7.67 3.16 5.08
C ILE A 54 8.77 4.14 4.70
N LYS A 55 9.90 4.04 5.37
CA LYS A 55 11.02 4.93 5.11
C LYS A 55 11.58 4.69 3.71
N ALA A 56 11.95 5.78 3.04
CA ALA A 56 12.46 5.71 1.67
C ALA A 56 13.95 5.36 1.67
N ASP A 57 14.25 4.10 1.87
CA ASP A 57 15.60 3.56 1.73
C ASP A 57 15.51 2.17 1.12
N ILE A 58 16.65 1.52 0.94
CA ILE A 58 16.66 0.21 0.27
C ILE A 58 15.87 -0.83 1.05
N SER A 59 16.00 -0.83 2.36
CA SER A 59 15.25 -1.76 3.20
C SER A 59 13.75 -1.49 3.09
N GLY A 60 13.36 -0.20 3.12
CA GLY A 60 11.97 0.17 2.97
C GLY A 60 11.42 -0.19 1.61
N LEU A 61 12.26 -0.09 0.57
CA LEU A 61 11.84 -0.47 -0.77
C LEU A 61 11.50 -1.96 -0.85
N GLU A 62 12.28 -2.81 -0.18
CA GLU A 62 11.98 -4.23 -0.14
C GLU A 62 10.62 -4.49 0.52
N GLU A 63 10.34 -3.77 1.59
CA GLU A 63 9.06 -3.89 2.26
C GLU A 63 7.93 -3.38 1.38
N ALA A 64 8.15 -2.26 0.70
CA ALA A 64 7.13 -1.68 -0.18
C ALA A 64 6.82 -2.62 -1.35
N LYS A 65 7.81 -3.33 -1.86
CA LYS A 65 7.62 -4.31 -2.92
C LYS A 65 6.63 -5.39 -2.47
N LYS A 66 6.81 -5.89 -1.26
CA LYS A 66 5.92 -6.92 -0.73
C LYS A 66 4.50 -6.40 -0.58
N LYS A 67 4.37 -5.15 -0.13
CA LYS A 67 3.04 -4.56 0.01
C LYS A 67 2.36 -4.39 -1.34
N LEU A 68 3.11 -3.97 -2.36
CA LEU A 68 2.55 -3.81 -3.69
C LEU A 68 2.08 -5.16 -4.24
N GLN A 69 2.89 -6.20 -4.03
CA GLN A 69 2.51 -7.54 -4.46
C GLN A 69 1.23 -7.99 -3.78
N LEU A 70 1.10 -7.73 -2.49
CA LEU A 70 -0.10 -8.10 -1.75
C LEU A 70 -1.32 -7.36 -2.28
N ILE A 71 -1.19 -6.07 -2.53
CA ILE A 71 -2.31 -5.29 -3.05
C ILE A 71 -2.73 -5.81 -4.43
N ASN A 72 -1.76 -6.10 -5.29
CA ASN A 72 -2.08 -6.66 -6.61
C ASN A 72 -2.84 -7.98 -6.49
N LEU A 73 -2.43 -8.82 -5.55
CA LEU A 73 -3.13 -10.08 -5.32
C LEU A 73 -4.55 -9.84 -4.82
N GLN A 74 -4.73 -8.91 -3.91
CA GLN A 74 -6.05 -8.58 -3.41
C GLN A 74 -6.96 -8.05 -4.52
N LEU A 75 -6.40 -7.23 -5.42
CA LEU A 75 -7.17 -6.73 -6.55
C LEU A 75 -7.56 -7.86 -7.49
N GLU A 76 -6.63 -8.76 -7.73
CA GLU A 76 -6.88 -9.90 -8.62
C GLU A 76 -7.96 -10.81 -8.08
N LEU A 77 -7.97 -11.01 -6.76
CA LEU A 77 -8.96 -11.87 -6.11
C LEU A 77 -10.25 -11.12 -5.74
N ASN A 78 -10.31 -9.84 -6.10
CA ASN A 78 -11.45 -8.99 -5.77
C ASN A 78 -11.66 -8.89 -4.26
N GLN A 79 -10.56 -8.82 -3.52
CA GLN A 79 -10.57 -8.78 -2.07
C GLN A 79 -9.92 -7.51 -1.52
N PHE A 80 -9.63 -6.55 -2.38
CA PHE A 80 -9.03 -5.30 -1.92
C PHE A 80 -10.03 -4.52 -1.08
N ASP A 81 -9.59 -4.02 0.07
CA ASP A 81 -10.43 -3.23 0.94
C ASP A 81 -9.59 -2.08 1.52
N TRP A 82 -10.04 -0.86 1.32
CA TRP A 82 -9.34 0.32 1.78
C TRP A 82 -9.09 0.32 3.28
N ILE A 83 -9.94 -0.35 4.05
CA ILE A 83 -9.79 -0.34 5.50
C ILE A 83 -8.46 -0.96 5.93
N ASN A 84 -7.94 -1.90 5.15
CA ASN A 84 -6.66 -2.53 5.44
C ASN A 84 -5.47 -1.62 5.11
N TRP A 85 -5.73 -0.55 4.35
CA TRP A 85 -4.66 0.31 3.85
C TRP A 85 -4.84 1.76 4.27
N ARG A 86 -5.65 2.00 5.30
CA ARG A 86 -5.76 3.32 5.85
C ARG A 86 -4.43 3.75 6.37
N SER A 87 -4.23 5.04 6.38
CA SER A 87 -2.95 5.60 6.72
C SER A 87 -2.37 4.98 7.98
N GLN A 88 -1.24 4.40 7.86
CA GLN A 88 -0.52 3.86 8.98
C GLN A 88 0.00 4.97 9.87
N THR A 89 0.06 6.16 9.34
CA THR A 89 0.58 7.27 10.09
C THR A 89 -0.42 7.81 11.06
N ASN A 90 -1.66 7.36 10.94
CA ASN A 90 -2.65 7.81 11.84
C ASN A 90 -2.86 6.93 12.93
N LYS A 91 -2.02 6.26 13.34
CA LYS A 91 -2.26 5.52 14.35
C LYS A 91 -2.08 6.10 15.46
N LYS A 92 -2.57 6.48 16.03
CA LYS A 92 -2.42 6.99 17.11
C LYS A 92 -3.47 6.65 17.79
N GLY A 93 -3.67 6.21 18.08
CA GLY A 93 -4.36 5.75 18.41
C GLY A 93 -5.05 5.02 18.34
N ILE A 94 -5.08 4.91 18.22
CA ILE A 94 -5.56 4.16 18.01
C ILE A 94 -5.62 3.23 18.50
N LYS A 95 -5.53 3.16 18.85
CA LYS A 95 -5.68 2.38 19.14
C LYS A 95 -6.20 1.50 19.30
N ASN A 96 -5.95 1.66 19.27
CA ASN A 96 -6.50 0.81 19.42
C ASN A 96 -6.86 -0.07 19.32
N TYR A 97 -6.60 -0.01 19.39
CA TYR A 97 -7.16 -0.86 19.38
C TYR A 97 -7.39 -1.65 19.29
N SER A 98 -7.03 -1.43 19.36
CA SER A 98 -7.40 -2.16 19.41
C SER A 98 -7.71 -2.85 19.41
N GLU A 99 -7.44 -2.54 19.57
CA GLU A 99 -8.01 -3.07 19.62
C GLU A 99 -8.52 -3.91 19.26
N PHE A 100 -8.22 -3.73 19.39
CA PHE A 100 -8.85 -4.56 19.21
C PHE A 100 -9.36 -5.25 19.19
N PRO A 101 -9.08 -5.21 19.22
CA PRO A 101 -9.69 -5.88 19.24
C PRO A 101 -10.13 -6.50 19.12
N ASN A 102 -9.82 -6.19 19.33
CA ASN A 102 -10.48 -6.78 19.42
C ASN A 102 -10.99 -7.42 19.13
N LYS A 103 -10.71 -7.25 18.90
CA LYS A 103 -11.33 -7.76 18.86
C LYS A 103 -11.79 -8.53 18.69
N LEU A 104 -11.20 -8.18 18.68
CA LEU A 104 -11.71 -8.75 18.80
C LEU A 104 -12.22 -9.21 19.20
N ASN A 105 -11.80 -8.95 19.36
CA ASN A 105 -12.42 -9.35 19.89
C ASN A 105 -12.91 -9.61 20.12
N GLN A 106 -12.63 -9.35 20.10
CA GLN A 106 -13.11 -9.46 20.49
C GLN A 106 -13.56 -9.85 20.55
N PHE A 107 -13.21 -9.64 20.87
CA PHE A 107 -13.57 -9.93 21.25
C PHE A 107 -13.89 -10.11 21.59
N GLU A 108 -13.44 -9.99 21.09
CA GLU A 108 -13.78 -10.14 21.47
C GLU A 108 -14.12 -10.22 21.50
#